data_5edffcb4302d3625ef531eacbe90b6ea
#
_entry.id   5edffcb4302d3625ef531eacbe90b6ea
#
_cell.length_a   1.000
_cell.length_b   1.000
_cell.length_c   1.000
_cell.angle_alpha   90.00
_cell.angle_beta   90.00
_cell.angle_gamma   90.00
#
_symmetry.space_group_name_H-M   'P 1'
#
loop_
_entity.id
_entity.type
_entity.pdbx_description
1 polymer ?
#
loop_
_entity_poly.entity_id
_entity_poly.type
_entity_poly.pdbx_seq_one_letter_code
_entity_poly.pdbx_strand_id
1 'polypeptide(L)'
;RAPALLMRDFARQAGVSETRASIINIIDQRVWRLTPDFSSYTVSKAGLWTLTQTAAQALAPNGIRVNAIGPGPTLPNPRQDQAEFDKQTRLVPLGHGANPDDIVSAVRYILSAEAMTGQMIALDGGQHLAWETPDITQVKE
;
A
#
# COMPACT_ATOMS: atom_id res chain seq x y z
N ARG A 1 14.21 -6.97 -3.73
CA ARG A 1 15.59 -6.44 -3.73
C ARG A 1 15.66 -5.04 -4.37
N ALA A 2 15.04 -4.80 -5.54
CA ALA A 2 15.11 -3.51 -6.23
C ALA A 2 14.65 -2.30 -5.35
N PRO A 3 13.49 -2.33 -4.67
CA PRO A 3 13.07 -1.19 -3.84
C PRO A 3 14.09 -0.81 -2.76
N ALA A 4 14.72 -1.79 -2.10
CA ALA A 4 15.72 -1.53 -1.07
C ALA A 4 16.96 -0.80 -1.64
N LEU A 5 17.40 -1.20 -2.83
CA LEU A 5 18.53 -0.55 -3.50
C LEU A 5 18.17 0.88 -3.94
N LEU A 6 16.99 1.06 -4.52
CA LEU A 6 16.51 2.39 -4.94
C LEU A 6 16.38 3.36 -3.75
N MET A 7 15.81 2.89 -2.64
CA MET A 7 15.70 3.71 -1.41
C MET A 7 17.08 4.10 -0.88
N ARG A 8 18.01 3.15 -0.83
CA ARG A 8 19.37 3.42 -0.38
C ARG A 8 20.07 4.48 -1.24
N ASP A 9 19.98 4.33 -2.57
CA ASP A 9 20.66 5.21 -3.50
C ASP A 9 19.99 6.59 -3.53
N PHE A 10 18.67 6.66 -3.43
CA PHE A 10 17.92 7.90 -3.26
C PHE A 10 18.33 8.61 -1.94
N ALA A 11 18.40 7.87 -0.83
CA ALA A 11 18.78 8.45 0.45
C ALA A 11 20.19 9.03 0.45
N ARG A 12 21.14 8.39 -0.26
CA ARG A 12 22.50 8.91 -0.43
C ARG A 12 22.51 10.22 -1.23
N GLN A 13 21.70 10.35 -2.25
CA GLN A 13 21.60 11.58 -3.05
C GLN A 13 20.86 12.69 -2.28
N ALA A 14 19.75 12.37 -1.63
CA ALA A 14 18.95 13.33 -0.86
C ALA A 14 19.69 13.86 0.37
N GLY A 15 20.51 13.04 1.02
CA GLY A 15 21.32 13.44 2.17
C GLY A 15 22.40 14.49 1.88
N VAL A 16 22.65 14.79 0.61
CA VAL A 16 23.54 15.88 0.16
C VAL A 16 22.76 17.19 -0.03
N SER A 17 21.43 17.13 -0.06
CA SER A 17 20.54 18.28 -0.27
C SER A 17 19.84 18.64 1.05
N GLU A 18 19.79 19.91 1.39
CA GLU A 18 19.05 20.42 2.56
C GLU A 18 17.51 20.33 2.38
N THR A 19 17.04 19.76 1.27
CA THR A 19 15.62 19.63 0.94
C THR A 19 14.99 18.42 1.63
N ARG A 20 13.82 18.60 2.23
CA ARG A 20 12.99 17.52 2.74
C ARG A 20 12.59 16.58 1.60
N ALA A 21 12.84 15.30 1.77
CA ALA A 21 12.57 14.27 0.76
C ALA A 21 11.49 13.30 1.22
N SER A 22 10.81 12.68 0.27
CA SER A 22 9.77 11.68 0.55
C SER A 22 9.87 10.50 -0.41
N ILE A 23 9.73 9.31 0.14
CA ILE A 23 9.63 8.05 -0.60
C ILE A 23 8.22 7.51 -0.39
N ILE A 24 7.55 7.13 -1.49
CA ILE A 24 6.23 6.52 -1.46
C ILE A 24 6.30 5.16 -2.15
N ASN A 25 6.02 4.10 -1.41
CA ASN A 25 5.97 2.74 -1.93
C ASN A 25 4.54 2.36 -2.30
N ILE A 26 4.34 1.84 -3.50
CA ILE A 26 3.07 1.23 -3.88
C ILE A 26 3.10 -0.24 -3.46
N ILE A 27 2.33 -0.53 -2.42
CA ILE A 27 2.29 -1.86 -1.81
C ILE A 27 1.04 -2.63 -2.30
N ASP A 28 0.21 -3.06 -1.41
CA ASP A 28 -1.08 -3.70 -1.62
C ASP A 28 -1.74 -3.81 -0.24
N GLN A 29 -3.05 -3.57 -0.16
CA GLN A 29 -3.81 -3.75 1.07
C GLN A 29 -3.71 -5.16 1.66
N ARG A 30 -3.40 -6.16 0.82
CA ARG A 30 -3.23 -7.58 1.19
C ARG A 30 -2.23 -7.81 2.33
N VAL A 31 -1.28 -6.91 2.54
CA VAL A 31 -0.34 -7.01 3.67
C VAL A 31 -1.04 -6.89 5.03
N TRP A 32 -2.25 -6.32 5.08
CA TRP A 32 -3.10 -6.27 6.27
C TRP A 32 -4.15 -7.39 6.32
N ARG A 33 -4.41 -8.02 5.16
CA ARG A 33 -5.37 -9.12 5.02
C ARG A 33 -4.73 -10.28 4.29
N LEU A 34 -4.01 -11.11 5.02
CA LEU A 34 -3.33 -12.27 4.46
C LEU A 34 -4.33 -13.33 4.00
N THR A 35 -4.06 -13.94 2.84
CA THR A 35 -4.81 -15.07 2.30
C THR A 35 -3.83 -16.18 1.91
N PRO A 36 -4.24 -17.45 1.85
CA PRO A 36 -3.36 -18.55 1.44
C PRO A 36 -2.95 -18.47 -0.04
N ASP A 37 -3.70 -17.70 -0.84
CA ASP A 37 -3.43 -17.54 -2.26
C ASP A 37 -2.34 -16.49 -2.52
N PHE A 38 -1.62 -16.65 -3.64
CA PHE A 38 -0.58 -15.70 -4.07
C PHE A 38 0.57 -15.52 -3.06
N SER A 39 1.03 -16.59 -2.42
CA SER A 39 2.01 -16.54 -1.33
C SER A 39 3.28 -15.76 -1.68
N SER A 40 3.89 -15.98 -2.84
CA SER A 40 5.11 -15.27 -3.27
C SER A 40 4.89 -13.77 -3.45
N TYR A 41 3.74 -13.38 -4.01
CA TYR A 41 3.34 -11.98 -4.13
C TYR A 41 3.14 -11.35 -2.74
N THR A 42 2.39 -12.03 -1.88
CA THR A 42 2.11 -11.58 -0.51
C THR A 42 3.40 -11.39 0.29
N VAL A 43 4.33 -12.35 0.26
CA VAL A 43 5.65 -12.24 0.91
C VAL A 43 6.43 -11.04 0.35
N SER A 44 6.42 -10.84 -0.97
CA SER A 44 7.11 -9.70 -1.60
C SER A 44 6.55 -8.35 -1.14
N LYS A 45 5.22 -8.22 -1.06
CA LYS A 45 4.55 -6.97 -0.63
C LYS A 45 4.67 -6.76 0.88
N ALA A 46 4.56 -7.80 1.69
CA ALA A 46 4.80 -7.75 3.13
C ALA A 46 6.25 -7.34 3.45
N GLY A 47 7.22 -7.89 2.72
CA GLY A 47 8.61 -7.46 2.84
C GLY A 47 8.82 -5.98 2.48
N LEU A 48 8.11 -5.47 1.46
CA LEU A 48 8.15 -4.04 1.12
C LEU A 48 7.47 -3.18 2.18
N TRP A 49 6.39 -3.67 2.81
CA TRP A 49 5.75 -2.99 3.94
C TRP A 49 6.69 -2.90 5.15
N THR A 50 7.31 -3.99 5.54
CA THR A 50 8.33 -4.00 6.61
C THR A 50 9.49 -3.06 6.29
N LEU A 51 9.97 -3.08 5.04
CA LEU A 51 11.03 -2.18 4.59
C LEU A 51 10.61 -0.71 4.64
N THR A 52 9.35 -0.38 4.34
CA THR A 52 8.80 0.97 4.47
C THR A 52 8.92 1.48 5.90
N GLN A 53 8.51 0.67 6.87
CA GLN A 53 8.55 1.04 8.30
C GLN A 53 9.98 1.18 8.82
N THR A 54 10.84 0.23 8.50
CA THR A 54 12.25 0.25 8.95
C THR A 54 13.04 1.37 8.27
N ALA A 55 12.81 1.63 6.98
CA ALA A 55 13.42 2.75 6.28
C ALA A 55 12.90 4.10 6.79
N ALA A 56 11.62 4.21 7.15
CA ALA A 56 11.06 5.42 7.76
C ALA A 56 11.82 5.78 9.05
N GLN A 57 12.04 4.78 9.91
CA GLN A 57 12.82 4.98 11.14
C GLN A 57 14.28 5.35 10.86
N ALA A 58 14.93 4.62 9.95
CA ALA A 58 16.35 4.80 9.66
C ALA A 58 16.66 6.13 8.96
N LEU A 59 15.76 6.64 8.12
CA LEU A 59 15.99 7.82 7.30
C LEU A 59 15.39 9.11 7.88
N ALA A 60 14.57 9.02 8.92
CA ALA A 60 13.99 10.19 9.59
C ALA A 60 15.04 11.21 10.09
N PRO A 61 16.18 10.80 10.68
CA PRO A 61 17.23 11.75 11.05
C PRO A 61 17.83 12.56 9.89
N ASN A 62 17.68 12.06 8.66
CA ASN A 62 18.10 12.73 7.43
C ASN A 62 16.99 13.58 6.80
N GLY A 63 15.85 13.79 7.48
CA GLY A 63 14.71 14.53 6.94
C GLY A 63 13.96 13.81 5.81
N ILE A 64 14.16 12.49 5.64
CA ILE A 64 13.53 11.68 4.58
C ILE A 64 12.36 10.91 5.19
N ARG A 65 11.16 11.18 4.70
CA ARG A 65 9.95 10.43 5.07
C ARG A 65 9.75 9.24 4.13
N VAL A 66 9.26 8.13 4.66
CA VAL A 66 8.96 6.93 3.87
C VAL A 66 7.56 6.45 4.23
N ASN A 67 6.66 6.47 3.26
CA ASN A 67 5.28 6.05 3.42
C ASN A 67 4.87 5.10 2.29
N ALA A 68 3.66 4.60 2.36
CA ALA A 68 3.11 3.68 1.38
C ALA A 68 1.66 4.00 1.00
N ILE A 69 1.28 3.53 -0.17
CA ILE A 69 -0.11 3.39 -0.59
C ILE A 69 -0.37 1.90 -0.79
N GLY A 70 -1.47 1.41 -0.22
CA GLY A 70 -1.95 0.03 -0.36
C GLY A 70 -3.23 -0.01 -1.18
N PRO A 71 -3.15 -0.06 -2.52
CA PRO A 71 -4.34 -0.16 -3.36
C PRO A 71 -5.03 -1.51 -3.18
N GLY A 72 -6.35 -1.51 -3.38
CA GLY A 72 -7.15 -2.67 -3.73
C GLY A 72 -7.32 -2.79 -5.25
N PRO A 73 -8.48 -3.29 -5.71
CA PRO A 73 -8.81 -3.36 -7.13
C PRO A 73 -8.84 -1.95 -7.73
N THR A 74 -7.88 -1.63 -8.61
CA THR A 74 -7.74 -0.29 -9.21
C THR A 74 -7.83 -0.34 -10.72
N LEU A 75 -7.13 -1.29 -11.34
CA LEU A 75 -7.14 -1.55 -12.77
C LEU A 75 -7.12 -3.06 -13.00
N PRO A 76 -7.77 -3.57 -14.06
CA PRO A 76 -7.69 -4.98 -14.41
C PRO A 76 -6.24 -5.33 -14.77
N ASN A 77 -5.78 -6.50 -14.35
CA ASN A 77 -4.47 -6.98 -14.77
C ASN A 77 -4.58 -7.68 -16.15
N PRO A 78 -3.46 -7.84 -16.89
CA PRO A 78 -3.51 -8.44 -18.24
C PRO A 78 -4.04 -9.88 -18.32
N ARG A 79 -4.20 -10.57 -17.18
CA ARG A 79 -4.72 -11.95 -17.09
C ARG A 79 -6.16 -12.01 -16.62
N GLN A 80 -6.79 -10.87 -16.39
CA GLN A 80 -8.13 -10.73 -15.85
C GLN A 80 -9.03 -10.05 -16.90
N ASP A 81 -10.15 -10.64 -17.22
CA ASP A 81 -11.13 -9.98 -18.05
C ASP A 81 -11.91 -8.90 -17.28
N GLN A 82 -12.64 -8.07 -18.01
CA GLN A 82 -13.39 -6.95 -17.42
C GLN A 82 -14.50 -7.46 -16.48
N ALA A 83 -15.16 -8.57 -16.79
CA ALA A 83 -16.23 -9.11 -15.97
C ALA A 83 -15.71 -9.64 -14.63
N GLU A 84 -14.54 -10.28 -14.63
CA GLU A 84 -13.87 -10.74 -13.42
C GLU A 84 -13.43 -9.55 -12.56
N PHE A 85 -12.90 -8.49 -13.17
CA PHE A 85 -12.52 -7.28 -12.47
C PHE A 85 -13.74 -6.59 -11.86
N ASP A 86 -14.83 -6.45 -12.61
CA ASP A 86 -16.09 -5.87 -12.13
C ASP A 86 -16.70 -6.68 -10.97
N LYS A 87 -16.60 -8.00 -11.03
CA LYS A 87 -17.01 -8.88 -9.93
C LYS A 87 -16.17 -8.63 -8.69
N GLN A 88 -14.85 -8.54 -8.85
CA GLN A 88 -13.92 -8.28 -7.74
C GLN A 88 -14.21 -6.92 -7.08
N THR A 89 -14.43 -5.88 -7.87
CA THR A 89 -14.70 -4.53 -7.36
C THR A 89 -16.03 -4.42 -6.64
N ARG A 90 -17.07 -5.15 -7.09
CA ARG A 90 -18.37 -5.18 -6.40
C ARG A 90 -18.35 -5.90 -5.06
N LEU A 91 -17.37 -6.75 -4.81
CA LEU A 91 -17.25 -7.53 -3.56
C LEU A 91 -16.55 -6.76 -2.42
N VAL A 92 -15.99 -5.58 -2.68
CA VAL A 92 -15.44 -4.76 -1.60
C VAL A 92 -16.57 -4.00 -0.89
N PRO A 93 -16.42 -3.64 0.40
CA PRO A 93 -17.50 -3.01 1.19
C PRO A 93 -18.14 -1.78 0.56
N LEU A 94 -17.37 -0.92 -0.12
CA LEU A 94 -17.92 0.26 -0.82
C LEU A 94 -18.56 -0.08 -2.18
N GLY A 95 -18.46 -1.34 -2.66
CA GLY A 95 -18.95 -1.74 -3.97
C GLY A 95 -18.12 -1.24 -5.16
N HIS A 96 -17.03 -0.55 -4.90
CA HIS A 96 -16.06 -0.10 -5.91
C HIS A 96 -14.64 -0.04 -5.33
N GLY A 97 -13.64 -0.28 -6.16
CA GLY A 97 -12.23 -0.09 -5.83
C GLY A 97 -11.79 1.36 -6.01
N ALA A 98 -10.51 1.60 -5.83
CA ALA A 98 -9.89 2.88 -6.16
C ALA A 98 -9.73 3.03 -7.68
N ASN A 99 -9.63 4.27 -8.13
CA ASN A 99 -9.22 4.62 -9.48
C ASN A 99 -7.83 5.32 -9.44
N PRO A 100 -7.19 5.56 -10.59
CA PRO A 100 -5.89 6.23 -10.63
C PRO A 100 -5.87 7.63 -9.99
N ASP A 101 -6.96 8.40 -10.08
CA ASP A 101 -7.04 9.73 -9.49
C ASP A 101 -7.07 9.70 -7.95
N ASP A 102 -7.64 8.64 -7.37
CA ASP A 102 -7.59 8.40 -5.92
C ASP A 102 -6.14 8.18 -5.48
N ILE A 103 -5.36 7.40 -6.25
CA ILE A 103 -3.94 7.18 -5.98
C ILE A 103 -3.16 8.50 -6.07
N VAL A 104 -3.42 9.32 -7.10
CA VAL A 104 -2.79 10.65 -7.26
C VAL A 104 -3.12 11.54 -6.07
N SER A 105 -4.37 11.54 -5.62
CA SER A 105 -4.81 12.32 -4.46
C SER A 105 -4.09 11.90 -3.18
N ALA A 106 -3.93 10.60 -2.95
CA ALA A 106 -3.16 10.07 -1.82
C ALA A 106 -1.67 10.46 -1.89
N VAL A 107 -1.07 10.40 -3.08
CA VAL A 107 0.32 10.87 -3.28
C VAL A 107 0.45 12.33 -2.87
N ARG A 108 -0.45 13.20 -3.34
CA ARG A 108 -0.44 14.64 -2.99
C ARG A 108 -0.60 14.85 -1.50
N TYR A 109 -1.51 14.11 -0.85
CA TYR A 109 -1.70 14.17 0.59
C TYR A 109 -0.43 13.76 1.35
N ILE A 110 0.18 12.62 0.99
CA ILE A 110 1.43 12.15 1.62
C ILE A 110 2.55 13.18 1.49
N LEU A 111 2.64 13.83 0.33
CA LEU A 111 3.66 14.86 0.10
C LEU A 111 3.45 16.08 0.98
N SER A 112 2.21 16.52 1.21
CA SER A 112 1.86 17.68 2.04
C SER A 112 1.85 17.37 3.55
N ALA A 113 1.65 16.11 3.95
CA ALA A 113 1.56 15.70 5.35
C ALA A 113 2.96 15.53 5.97
N GLU A 114 3.60 16.63 6.33
CA GLU A 114 5.02 16.67 6.78
C GLU A 114 5.32 15.82 8.02
N ALA A 115 4.36 15.62 8.91
CA ALA A 115 4.52 14.82 10.11
C ALA A 115 4.32 13.31 9.89
N MET A 116 3.95 12.88 8.66
CA MET A 116 3.62 11.49 8.36
C MET A 116 4.83 10.73 7.83
N THR A 117 5.25 9.66 8.53
CA THR A 117 6.25 8.71 8.08
C THR A 117 5.95 7.31 8.62
N GLY A 118 6.36 6.26 7.92
CA GLY A 118 6.12 4.86 8.30
C GLY A 118 4.67 4.40 8.16
N GLN A 119 3.81 5.14 7.46
CA GLN A 119 2.38 4.86 7.34
C GLN A 119 2.03 4.30 5.96
N MET A 120 0.91 3.56 5.91
CA MET A 120 0.28 3.14 4.66
C MET A 120 -1.16 3.65 4.62
N ILE A 121 -1.53 4.27 3.50
CA ILE A 121 -2.92 4.64 3.19
C ILE A 121 -3.50 3.53 2.32
N ALA A 122 -4.51 2.82 2.83
CA ALA A 122 -5.26 1.86 2.05
C ALA A 122 -6.30 2.58 1.18
N LEU A 123 -6.29 2.30 -0.12
CA LEU A 123 -7.27 2.76 -1.10
C LEU A 123 -7.87 1.53 -1.79
N ASP A 124 -8.74 0.82 -1.08
CA ASP A 124 -9.17 -0.52 -1.45
C ASP A 124 -10.68 -0.75 -1.35
N GLY A 125 -11.45 0.33 -1.20
CA GLY A 125 -12.90 0.22 -1.01
C GLY A 125 -13.30 -0.51 0.27
N GLY A 126 -12.41 -0.59 1.25
CA GLY A 126 -12.61 -1.33 2.49
C GLY A 126 -12.30 -2.83 2.37
N GLN A 127 -11.65 -3.27 1.30
CA GLN A 127 -11.37 -4.70 1.06
C GLN A 127 -10.62 -5.36 2.21
N HIS A 128 -9.69 -4.66 2.87
CA HIS A 128 -8.96 -5.19 4.02
C HIS A 128 -9.84 -5.43 5.26
N LEU A 129 -11.03 -4.84 5.34
CA LEU A 129 -12.01 -5.01 6.43
C LEU A 129 -12.96 -6.19 6.17
N ALA A 130 -13.10 -6.62 4.91
CA ALA A 130 -14.03 -7.68 4.51
C ALA A 130 -13.46 -9.08 4.85
N TRP A 131 -13.12 -9.28 6.12
CA TRP A 131 -12.59 -10.54 6.63
C TRP A 131 -13.64 -11.22 7.51
N GLU A 132 -14.01 -12.43 7.15
CA GLU A 132 -15.00 -13.23 7.87
C GLU A 132 -14.37 -14.56 8.28
N THR A 133 -14.70 -15.02 9.48
CA THR A 133 -14.37 -16.36 9.95
C THR A 133 -15.65 -17.20 10.03
N PRO A 134 -15.59 -18.51 9.68
CA PRO A 134 -16.79 -19.35 9.67
C PRO A 134 -17.50 -19.47 11.00
N ASP A 135 -16.79 -19.26 12.10
CA ASP A 135 -17.29 -19.35 13.47
C ASP A 135 -18.19 -18.18 13.89
N ILE A 136 -18.10 -17.02 13.20
CA ILE A 136 -18.88 -15.82 13.54
C ILE A 136 -19.88 -15.39 12.47
N THR A 137 -19.81 -15.91 11.24
CA THR A 137 -20.66 -15.49 10.11
C THR A 137 -22.16 -15.78 10.31
N GLN A 138 -22.53 -16.66 11.27
CA GLN A 138 -23.92 -17.03 11.54
C GLN A 138 -24.38 -16.65 12.96
N VAL A 139 -23.53 -16.00 13.74
CA VAL A 139 -23.86 -15.54 15.10
C VAL A 139 -24.68 -14.26 15.00
N LYS A 140 -25.88 -14.28 15.60
CA LYS A 140 -26.72 -13.09 15.77
C LYS A 140 -26.57 -12.60 17.22
N GLU A 141 -26.27 -11.33 17.37
CA GLU A 141 -26.38 -10.66 18.67
C GLU A 141 -27.85 -10.50 19.10
#